data_6943715e3f6d7797fe4faa9582862b7c
#
_entry.id   6943715e3f6d7797fe4faa9582862b7c
#
_cell.length_a   1.000
_cell.length_b   1.000
_cell.length_c   1.000
_cell.angle_alpha   90.00
_cell.angle_beta   90.00
_cell.angle_gamma   90.00
#
_symmetry.space_group_name_H-M   'P 1'
#
loop_
_entity.id
_entity.type
_entity.pdbx_description
1 polymer ?
#
loop_
_entity_poly.entity_id
_entity_poly.type
_entity_poly.pdbx_seq_one_letter_code
_entity_poly.pdbx_strand_id
1 'polypeptide(L)'
;MILKLYPKNNRPEDLQRVVDLLNDGGILIYPTDTVYAIGCHALKERPIERICKLKNIDPRKHNLSIICYDLSNISEYAQVSNATFKLMKRNLPGPFTFILNANSRLPKIFRNRKEVGIRVPDNAIIREICRLLDAPILTTTLPLEKGEDIEYITDPELIEEKFGSVTDLIIDGGTGGIEPSTVINCCEDVPEIIREGKGISVSYTHLTLPTN
;
A
#
# COMPACT_ATOMS: atom_id res chain seq x y z
N MET A 1 14.45 -0.15 14.62
CA MET A 1 14.73 1.31 14.73
C MET A 1 13.51 2.08 14.32
N ILE A 2 13.10 3.07 15.13
CA ILE A 2 11.93 3.91 14.91
C ILE A 2 12.34 5.34 14.52
N LEU A 3 11.61 5.96 13.59
CA LEU A 3 11.83 7.34 13.14
C LEU A 3 10.50 8.10 13.19
N LYS A 4 10.45 9.19 13.96
CA LYS A 4 9.27 10.07 14.02
C LYS A 4 9.19 10.95 12.79
N LEU A 5 8.09 10.87 12.06
CA LEU A 5 7.78 11.78 10.96
C LEU A 5 6.39 12.41 11.14
N TYR A 6 6.23 13.57 10.54
CA TYR A 6 5.02 14.39 10.64
C TYR A 6 4.40 14.58 9.24
N PRO A 7 3.13 14.97 9.17
CA PRO A 7 2.50 15.29 7.88
C PRO A 7 3.16 16.44 7.13
N LYS A 8 3.87 17.33 7.84
CA LYS A 8 4.57 18.49 7.28
C LYS A 8 5.85 18.79 8.08
N ASN A 9 6.77 19.54 7.46
CA ASN A 9 7.97 20.08 8.10
C ASN A 9 8.95 19.02 8.64
N ASN A 10 9.07 17.89 7.94
CA ASN A 10 10.11 16.93 8.23
C ASN A 10 11.47 17.47 7.77
N ARG A 11 12.54 17.09 8.46
CA ARG A 11 13.88 17.41 8.02
C ARG A 11 14.19 16.65 6.72
N PRO A 12 14.77 17.30 5.71
CA PRO A 12 15.11 16.64 4.45
C PRO A 12 16.00 15.40 4.63
N GLU A 13 16.92 15.44 5.62
CA GLU A 13 17.83 14.34 5.92
C GLU A 13 17.08 13.08 6.41
N ASP A 14 16.02 13.25 7.20
CA ASP A 14 15.21 12.15 7.70
C ASP A 14 14.43 11.49 6.55
N LEU A 15 13.87 12.28 5.64
CA LEU A 15 13.19 11.76 4.44
C LEU A 15 14.18 11.08 3.50
N GLN A 16 15.36 11.67 3.28
CA GLN A 16 16.41 11.10 2.42
C GLN A 16 16.88 9.75 2.97
N ARG A 17 17.04 9.63 4.30
CA ARG A 17 17.40 8.37 4.94
C ARG A 17 16.39 7.26 4.65
N VAL A 18 15.08 7.56 4.63
CA VAL A 18 14.04 6.58 4.27
C VAL A 18 14.16 6.17 2.80
N VAL A 19 14.38 7.15 1.91
CA VAL A 19 14.56 6.91 0.47
C VAL A 19 15.80 6.05 0.20
N ASP A 20 16.91 6.34 0.84
CA ASP A 20 18.16 5.57 0.71
C ASP A 20 17.96 4.13 1.17
N LEU A 21 17.29 3.94 2.32
CA LEU A 21 16.96 2.61 2.84
C LEU A 21 16.12 1.81 1.83
N LEU A 22 15.10 2.41 1.23
CA LEU A 22 14.27 1.76 0.21
C LEU A 22 15.08 1.44 -1.05
N ASN A 23 15.96 2.35 -1.47
CA ASN A 23 16.86 2.14 -2.62
C ASN A 23 17.87 1.03 -2.37
N ASP A 24 18.29 0.82 -1.12
CA ASP A 24 19.17 -0.28 -0.72
C ASP A 24 18.44 -1.62 -0.53
N GLY A 25 17.13 -1.64 -0.74
CA GLY A 25 16.29 -2.84 -0.61
C GLY A 25 15.87 -3.14 0.82
N GLY A 26 15.80 -2.10 1.66
CA GLY A 26 15.28 -2.19 3.03
C GLY A 26 13.77 -2.38 3.08
N ILE A 27 13.29 -2.87 4.22
CA ILE A 27 11.88 -3.05 4.55
C ILE A 27 11.47 -1.96 5.53
N LEU A 28 10.37 -1.29 5.19
CA LEU A 28 9.80 -0.19 5.94
C LEU A 28 8.42 -0.56 6.51
N ILE A 29 8.15 -0.20 7.77
CA ILE A 29 6.79 -0.11 8.30
C ILE A 29 6.41 1.37 8.39
N TYR A 30 5.19 1.70 7.98
CA TYR A 30 4.75 3.09 7.85
C TYR A 30 3.25 3.26 8.04
N PRO A 31 2.80 4.46 8.48
CA PRO A 31 1.39 4.80 8.59
C PRO A 31 0.76 5.00 7.22
N THR A 32 -0.54 4.70 7.12
CA THR A 32 -1.38 5.05 5.98
C THR A 32 -2.65 5.76 6.46
N ASP A 33 -3.57 6.05 5.56
CA ASP A 33 -4.91 6.55 5.88
C ASP A 33 -5.85 5.47 6.43
N THR A 34 -5.40 4.21 6.46
CA THR A 34 -6.15 3.04 6.95
C THR A 34 -5.45 2.40 8.14
N VAL A 35 -4.63 1.40 7.89
CA VAL A 35 -3.83 0.68 8.89
C VAL A 35 -2.35 0.90 8.64
N TYR A 36 -1.49 0.65 9.63
CA TYR A 36 -0.06 0.54 9.38
C TYR A 36 0.24 -0.56 8.35
N ALA A 37 1.19 -0.29 7.50
CA ALA A 37 1.58 -1.20 6.43
C ALA A 37 3.08 -1.50 6.48
N ILE A 38 3.46 -2.65 5.93
CA ILE A 38 4.84 -3.02 5.66
C ILE A 38 5.08 -2.98 4.15
N GLY A 39 6.22 -2.47 3.73
CA GLY A 39 6.54 -2.33 2.33
C GLY A 39 8.02 -2.19 2.03
N CYS A 40 8.32 -2.11 0.75
CA CYS A 40 9.66 -1.95 0.21
C CYS A 40 9.60 -1.33 -1.19
N HIS A 41 10.73 -1.05 -1.80
CA HIS A 41 10.78 -0.59 -3.18
C HIS A 41 10.14 -1.61 -4.13
N ALA A 42 9.03 -1.25 -4.80
CA ALA A 42 8.21 -2.19 -5.57
C ALA A 42 8.88 -2.71 -6.86
N LEU A 43 9.96 -2.08 -7.33
CA LEU A 43 10.69 -2.52 -8.53
C LEU A 43 11.89 -3.42 -8.21
N LYS A 44 12.09 -3.82 -6.94
CA LYS A 44 13.17 -4.69 -6.50
C LYS A 44 12.62 -6.04 -6.01
N GLU A 45 12.99 -7.15 -6.67
CA GLU A 45 12.45 -8.47 -6.35
C GLU A 45 12.89 -8.97 -4.96
N ARG A 46 14.16 -8.77 -4.60
CA ARG A 46 14.73 -9.29 -3.34
C ARG A 46 13.97 -8.83 -2.07
N PRO A 47 13.70 -7.53 -1.84
CA PRO A 47 12.95 -7.10 -0.67
C PRO A 47 11.48 -7.53 -0.73
N ILE A 48 10.87 -7.65 -1.91
CA ILE A 48 9.52 -8.19 -2.08
C ILE A 48 9.46 -9.65 -1.59
N GLU A 49 10.43 -10.47 -1.98
CA GLU A 49 10.51 -11.86 -1.51
C GLU A 49 10.69 -11.97 0.00
N ARG A 50 11.47 -11.04 0.62
CA ARG A 50 11.60 -10.97 2.08
C ARG A 50 10.25 -10.72 2.76
N ILE A 51 9.46 -9.77 2.26
CA ILE A 51 8.11 -9.49 2.80
C ILE A 51 7.18 -10.69 2.59
N CYS A 52 7.20 -11.33 1.43
CA CYS A 52 6.39 -12.52 1.18
C CYS A 52 6.73 -13.66 2.15
N LYS A 53 8.00 -13.88 2.43
CA LYS A 53 8.46 -14.87 3.42
C LYS A 53 8.02 -14.50 4.84
N LEU A 54 8.21 -13.25 5.25
CA LEU A 54 7.82 -12.74 6.57
C LEU A 54 6.32 -12.93 6.84
N LYS A 55 5.50 -12.70 5.83
CA LYS A 55 4.04 -12.85 5.92
C LYS A 55 3.53 -14.25 5.57
N ASN A 56 4.41 -15.17 5.21
CA ASN A 56 4.03 -16.48 4.69
C ASN A 56 3.03 -16.40 3.53
N ILE A 57 3.26 -15.46 2.61
CA ILE A 57 2.44 -15.24 1.42
C ILE A 57 3.07 -15.90 0.20
N ASP A 58 2.30 -16.72 -0.51
CA ASP A 58 2.65 -17.15 -1.86
C ASP A 58 2.18 -16.08 -2.87
N PRO A 59 3.09 -15.34 -3.53
CA PRO A 59 2.73 -14.29 -4.48
C PRO A 59 2.02 -14.81 -5.73
N ARG A 60 2.00 -16.14 -5.95
CA ARG A 60 1.21 -16.77 -7.03
C ARG A 60 -0.26 -16.90 -6.69
N LYS A 61 -0.60 -16.84 -5.40
CA LYS A 61 -1.97 -17.01 -4.88
C LYS A 61 -2.58 -15.73 -4.35
N HIS A 62 -1.77 -14.72 -4.05
CA HIS A 62 -2.20 -13.47 -3.44
C HIS A 62 -1.82 -12.29 -4.33
N ASN A 63 -2.75 -11.35 -4.48
CA ASN A 63 -2.47 -10.09 -5.16
C ASN A 63 -1.55 -9.23 -4.28
N LEU A 64 -0.51 -8.69 -4.88
CA LEU A 64 0.34 -7.69 -4.26
C LEU A 64 -0.17 -6.29 -4.63
N SER A 65 -0.01 -5.34 -3.74
CA SER A 65 -0.41 -3.96 -3.96
C SER A 65 0.79 -3.03 -3.93
N ILE A 66 0.67 -1.92 -4.64
CA ILE A 66 1.67 -0.84 -4.63
C ILE A 66 1.01 0.48 -4.24
N ILE A 67 1.78 1.33 -3.56
CA ILE A 67 1.46 2.73 -3.34
C ILE A 67 2.14 3.55 -4.43
N CYS A 68 1.37 4.42 -5.08
CA CYS A 68 1.86 5.45 -5.99
C CYS A 68 1.68 6.82 -5.34
N TYR A 69 2.52 7.79 -5.71
CA TYR A 69 2.40 9.16 -5.23
C TYR A 69 1.07 9.80 -5.66
N ASP A 70 0.71 9.60 -6.93
CA ASP A 70 -0.54 10.05 -7.54
C ASP A 70 -0.94 9.14 -8.71
N LEU A 71 -1.91 9.59 -9.52
CA LEU A 71 -2.42 8.85 -10.67
C LEU A 71 -1.61 9.05 -11.97
N SER A 72 -0.62 9.97 -12.00
CA SER A 72 0.06 10.38 -13.24
C SER A 72 0.77 9.23 -13.93
N ASN A 73 1.42 8.36 -13.18
CA ASN A 73 2.28 7.29 -13.70
C ASN A 73 1.65 5.89 -13.58
N ILE A 74 0.37 5.80 -13.24
CA ILE A 74 -0.30 4.50 -13.04
C ILE A 74 -0.23 3.62 -14.28
N SER A 75 -0.36 4.20 -15.46
CA SER A 75 -0.28 3.48 -16.74
C SER A 75 1.07 2.79 -17.00
N GLU A 76 2.11 3.18 -16.28
CA GLU A 76 3.41 2.48 -16.33
C GLU A 76 3.32 1.11 -15.65
N TYR A 77 2.47 0.95 -14.65
CA TYR A 77 2.39 -0.24 -13.79
C TYR A 77 1.16 -1.09 -14.06
N ALA A 78 0.08 -0.49 -14.55
CA ALA A 78 -1.19 -1.17 -14.76
C ALA A 78 -1.93 -0.67 -16.01
N GLN A 79 -2.79 -1.52 -16.56
CA GLN A 79 -3.71 -1.16 -17.63
C GLN A 79 -4.93 -0.49 -17.01
N VAL A 80 -5.25 0.72 -17.45
CA VAL A 80 -6.36 1.52 -16.91
C VAL A 80 -7.26 2.01 -18.04
N SER A 81 -8.53 1.62 -18.01
CA SER A 81 -9.53 2.17 -18.90
C SER A 81 -9.88 3.62 -18.50
N ASN A 82 -10.44 4.40 -19.43
CA ASN A 82 -10.90 5.74 -19.14
C ASN A 82 -11.99 5.77 -18.05
N ALA A 83 -12.87 4.76 -18.03
CA ALA A 83 -13.91 4.65 -17.00
C ALA A 83 -13.31 4.37 -15.62
N THR A 84 -12.39 3.42 -15.54
CA THR A 84 -11.65 3.09 -14.30
C THR A 84 -10.83 4.28 -13.82
N PHE A 85 -10.14 4.99 -14.70
CA PHE A 85 -9.37 6.18 -14.33
C PHE A 85 -10.25 7.27 -13.72
N LYS A 86 -11.44 7.52 -14.29
CA LYS A 86 -12.42 8.47 -13.73
C LYS A 86 -12.89 8.04 -12.34
N LEU A 87 -13.15 6.73 -12.15
CA LEU A 87 -13.53 6.17 -10.86
C LEU A 87 -12.41 6.37 -9.82
N MET A 88 -11.16 6.04 -10.19
CA MET A 88 -9.99 6.24 -9.32
C MET A 88 -9.81 7.71 -8.96
N LYS A 89 -9.91 8.62 -9.92
CA LYS A 89 -9.75 10.07 -9.69
C LYS A 89 -10.77 10.67 -8.71
N ARG A 90 -11.95 10.07 -8.60
CA ARG A 90 -12.99 10.52 -7.64
C ARG A 90 -12.74 10.03 -6.22
N ASN A 91 -11.98 8.94 -6.05
CA ASN A 91 -11.82 8.24 -4.78
C ASN A 91 -10.39 8.31 -4.22
N LEU A 92 -9.41 8.75 -5.02
CA LEU A 92 -8.00 8.84 -4.63
C LEU A 92 -7.51 10.31 -4.67
N PRO A 93 -6.67 10.73 -3.72
CA PRO A 93 -6.18 9.97 -2.56
C PRO A 93 -7.28 9.55 -1.61
N GLY A 94 -7.19 8.32 -1.07
CA GLY A 94 -8.20 7.83 -0.15
C GLY A 94 -8.06 6.34 0.18
N PRO A 95 -8.95 5.83 1.06
CA PRO A 95 -8.85 4.51 1.65
C PRO A 95 -9.34 3.39 0.71
N PHE A 96 -8.86 3.39 -0.53
CA PHE A 96 -9.23 2.42 -1.55
C PHE A 96 -8.02 1.69 -2.11
N THR A 97 -8.25 0.45 -2.54
CA THR A 97 -7.32 -0.35 -3.35
C THR A 97 -8.04 -0.78 -4.62
N PHE A 98 -7.51 -0.39 -5.77
CA PHE A 98 -8.03 -0.77 -7.08
C PHE A 98 -7.17 -1.90 -7.65
N ILE A 99 -7.77 -3.07 -7.91
CA ILE A 99 -7.08 -4.18 -8.57
C ILE A 99 -7.21 -3.99 -10.07
N LEU A 100 -6.08 -3.98 -10.76
CA LEU A 100 -5.94 -3.74 -12.20
C LEU A 100 -5.03 -4.79 -12.83
N ASN A 101 -5.14 -4.96 -14.14
CA ASN A 101 -4.21 -5.79 -14.90
C ASN A 101 -2.81 -5.17 -14.90
N ALA A 102 -1.81 -5.92 -14.44
CA ALA A 102 -0.44 -5.46 -14.28
C ALA A 102 0.30 -5.32 -15.62
N ASN A 103 1.12 -4.29 -15.76
CA ASN A 103 2.01 -4.07 -16.88
C ASN A 103 3.39 -4.74 -16.67
N SER A 104 4.15 -4.85 -17.75
CA SER A 104 5.46 -5.49 -17.79
C SER A 104 6.55 -4.72 -17.02
N ARG A 105 6.34 -3.45 -16.67
CA ARG A 105 7.29 -2.65 -15.87
C ARG A 105 7.46 -3.17 -14.45
N LEU A 106 6.42 -3.79 -13.90
CA LEU A 106 6.52 -4.45 -12.59
C LEU A 106 7.36 -5.72 -12.66
N PRO A 107 8.11 -6.06 -11.60
CA PRO A 107 8.86 -7.31 -11.48
C PRO A 107 8.01 -8.54 -11.75
N LYS A 108 8.68 -9.64 -12.15
CA LYS A 108 8.01 -10.90 -12.50
C LYS A 108 7.09 -11.42 -11.39
N ILE A 109 7.43 -11.17 -10.13
CA ILE A 109 6.65 -11.60 -8.97
C ILE A 109 5.20 -11.04 -9.00
N PHE A 110 4.98 -9.83 -9.49
CA PHE A 110 3.64 -9.27 -9.69
C PHE A 110 2.90 -9.93 -10.86
N ARG A 111 3.63 -10.34 -11.89
CA ARG A 111 3.05 -10.90 -13.12
C ARG A 111 2.53 -12.33 -12.95
N ASN A 112 2.86 -13.00 -11.85
CA ASN A 112 2.36 -14.35 -11.57
C ASN A 112 0.82 -14.40 -11.56
N ARG A 113 0.16 -13.35 -11.04
CA ARG A 113 -1.30 -13.22 -11.06
C ARG A 113 -1.82 -12.30 -12.17
N LYS A 114 -0.93 -11.65 -12.91
CA LYS A 114 -1.28 -10.64 -13.92
C LYS A 114 -2.11 -9.45 -13.38
N GLU A 115 -2.17 -9.30 -12.09
CA GLU A 115 -2.95 -8.29 -11.37
C GLU A 115 -2.08 -7.56 -10.36
N VAL A 116 -2.40 -6.29 -10.11
CA VAL A 116 -1.76 -5.46 -9.10
C VAL A 116 -2.79 -4.57 -8.42
N GLY A 117 -2.75 -4.48 -7.10
CA GLY A 117 -3.52 -3.49 -6.35
C GLY A 117 -2.84 -2.13 -6.41
N ILE A 118 -3.58 -1.09 -6.74
CA ILE A 118 -3.09 0.29 -6.78
C ILE A 118 -3.70 1.06 -5.61
N ARG A 119 -2.86 1.75 -4.86
CA ARG A 119 -3.26 2.67 -3.79
C ARG A 119 -2.61 4.04 -3.97
N VAL A 120 -3.35 5.08 -3.63
CA VAL A 120 -2.85 6.43 -3.36
C VAL A 120 -3.46 6.83 -2.02
N PRO A 121 -2.82 6.52 -0.88
CA PRO A 121 -3.36 6.79 0.44
C PRO A 121 -3.42 8.29 0.72
N ASP A 122 -4.45 8.74 1.43
CA ASP A 122 -4.52 10.10 1.96
C ASP A 122 -3.68 10.22 3.24
N ASN A 123 -2.37 10.04 3.07
CA ASN A 123 -1.36 10.18 4.12
C ASN A 123 -0.15 10.91 3.57
N ALA A 124 0.12 12.10 4.10
CA ALA A 124 1.17 12.98 3.59
C ALA A 124 2.58 12.39 3.73
N ILE A 125 2.85 11.60 4.78
CA ILE A 125 4.17 11.02 5.05
C ILE A 125 4.55 10.05 3.93
N ILE A 126 3.74 9.01 3.71
CA ILE A 126 4.08 7.98 2.74
C ILE A 126 4.00 8.50 1.30
N ARG A 127 3.12 9.44 1.01
CA ARG A 127 3.06 10.07 -0.32
C ARG A 127 4.33 10.87 -0.62
N GLU A 128 4.83 11.64 0.35
CA GLU A 128 6.08 12.39 0.17
C GLU A 128 7.28 11.45 -0.02
N ILE A 129 7.34 10.34 0.71
CA ILE A 129 8.37 9.32 0.52
C ILE A 129 8.29 8.72 -0.89
N CYS A 130 7.09 8.36 -1.37
CA CYS A 130 6.89 7.89 -2.75
C CYS A 130 7.37 8.91 -3.78
N ARG A 131 7.06 10.19 -3.56
CA ARG A 131 7.47 11.28 -4.46
C ARG A 131 8.99 11.40 -4.55
N LEU A 132 9.66 11.37 -3.39
CA LEU A 132 11.12 11.48 -3.33
C LEU A 132 11.83 10.22 -3.85
N LEU A 133 11.23 9.05 -3.66
CA LEU A 133 11.75 7.79 -4.18
C LEU A 133 11.64 7.71 -5.70
N ASP A 134 10.71 8.45 -6.29
CA ASP A 134 10.36 8.41 -7.72
C ASP A 134 10.04 6.98 -8.22
N ALA A 135 9.45 6.18 -7.36
CA ALA A 135 9.06 4.80 -7.62
C ALA A 135 7.91 4.36 -6.71
N PRO A 136 7.12 3.35 -7.11
CA PRO A 136 6.09 2.81 -6.24
C PRO A 136 6.69 2.01 -5.08
N ILE A 137 5.93 1.95 -3.98
CA ILE A 137 6.26 1.17 -2.79
C ILE A 137 5.31 -0.03 -2.75
N LEU A 138 5.85 -1.26 -2.68
CA LEU A 138 5.05 -2.44 -2.34
C LEU A 138 4.38 -2.20 -0.99
N THR A 139 3.12 -2.54 -0.86
CA THR A 139 2.35 -2.36 0.38
C THR A 139 1.54 -3.60 0.72
N THR A 140 1.56 -3.97 1.98
CA THR A 140 0.68 -4.98 2.56
C THR A 140 0.47 -4.68 4.05
N THR A 141 -0.66 -5.11 4.60
CA THR A 141 -1.00 -4.89 6.02
C THR A 141 -0.03 -5.65 6.93
N LEU A 142 0.17 -5.14 8.14
CA LEU A 142 0.88 -5.88 9.19
C LEU A 142 0.10 -7.16 9.55
N PRO A 143 0.79 -8.29 9.79
CA PRO A 143 0.12 -9.49 10.29
C PRO A 143 -0.28 -9.28 11.75
N LEU A 144 -1.53 -9.66 12.06
CA LEU A 144 -2.05 -9.75 13.42
C LEU A 144 -2.50 -11.20 13.63
N GLU A 145 -1.98 -11.85 14.67
CA GLU A 145 -2.35 -13.22 15.01
C GLU A 145 -3.70 -13.24 15.74
N LYS A 146 -4.38 -14.39 15.67
CA LYS A 146 -5.68 -14.52 16.33
C LYS A 146 -5.51 -14.44 17.86
N GLY A 147 -6.15 -13.43 18.46
CA GLY A 147 -6.10 -13.22 19.91
C GLY A 147 -4.99 -12.25 20.36
N GLU A 148 -4.20 -11.70 19.45
CA GLU A 148 -3.31 -10.58 19.78
C GLU A 148 -4.06 -9.26 19.92
N ASP A 149 -3.50 -8.38 20.76
CA ASP A 149 -4.02 -7.03 20.94
C ASP A 149 -3.81 -6.20 19.67
N ILE A 150 -4.86 -5.48 19.28
CA ILE A 150 -4.87 -4.62 18.09
C ILE A 150 -3.78 -3.52 18.16
N GLU A 151 -3.33 -3.17 19.34
CA GLU A 151 -2.30 -2.15 19.57
C GLU A 151 -0.97 -2.55 18.92
N TYR A 152 -0.65 -3.85 18.79
CA TYR A 152 0.53 -4.34 18.07
C TYR A 152 0.57 -4.06 16.56
N ILE A 153 -0.50 -3.51 16.02
CA ILE A 153 -0.55 -3.03 14.62
C ILE A 153 -1.00 -1.57 14.51
N THR A 154 -1.23 -0.88 15.63
CA THR A 154 -1.68 0.52 15.66
C THR A 154 -0.76 1.47 16.41
N ASP A 155 -0.09 1.00 17.46
CA ASP A 155 0.86 1.78 18.25
C ASP A 155 2.29 1.60 17.72
N PRO A 156 2.99 2.67 17.32
CA PRO A 156 4.34 2.56 16.76
C PRO A 156 5.38 1.91 17.69
N GLU A 157 5.28 2.09 19.01
CA GLU A 157 6.22 1.51 19.98
C GLU A 157 6.00 -0.01 20.09
N LEU A 158 4.73 -0.46 20.13
CA LEU A 158 4.39 -1.89 20.12
C LEU A 158 4.67 -2.54 18.76
N ILE A 159 4.49 -1.80 17.68
CA ILE A 159 4.93 -2.25 16.34
C ILE A 159 6.45 -2.47 16.33
N GLU A 160 7.24 -1.58 16.95
CA GLU A 160 8.70 -1.76 17.05
C GLU A 160 9.06 -2.96 17.91
N GLU A 161 8.40 -3.15 19.05
CA GLU A 161 8.60 -4.32 19.90
C GLU A 161 8.42 -5.62 19.12
N LYS A 162 7.35 -5.72 18.33
CA LYS A 162 7.00 -6.93 17.59
C LYS A 162 7.82 -7.13 16.32
N PHE A 163 8.00 -6.08 15.53
CA PHE A 163 8.54 -6.17 14.17
C PHE A 163 9.93 -5.57 13.99
N GLY A 164 10.50 -4.93 15.03
CA GLY A 164 11.79 -4.23 14.94
C GLY A 164 12.97 -5.13 14.57
N SER A 165 12.89 -6.43 14.85
CA SER A 165 13.93 -7.40 14.49
C SER A 165 13.86 -7.89 13.05
N VAL A 166 12.72 -7.75 12.38
CA VAL A 166 12.46 -8.26 11.01
C VAL A 166 12.33 -7.16 9.96
N THR A 167 12.30 -5.90 10.39
CA THR A 167 12.23 -4.71 9.53
C THR A 167 13.44 -3.80 9.73
N ASP A 168 13.76 -3.00 8.74
CA ASP A 168 14.93 -2.14 8.77
C ASP A 168 14.62 -0.77 9.38
N LEU A 169 13.40 -0.26 9.19
CA LEU A 169 12.94 1.00 9.76
C LEU A 169 11.42 1.00 9.99
N ILE A 170 10.99 1.64 11.07
CA ILE A 170 9.59 1.90 11.38
C ILE A 170 9.37 3.41 11.44
N ILE A 171 8.39 3.91 10.71
CA ILE A 171 7.98 5.32 10.77
C ILE A 171 6.88 5.45 11.81
N ASP A 172 7.14 6.23 12.85
CA ASP A 172 6.12 6.69 13.78
C ASP A 172 5.43 7.93 13.20
N GLY A 173 4.20 7.75 12.74
CA GLY A 173 3.30 8.83 12.30
C GLY A 173 2.11 9.03 13.25
N GLY A 174 2.21 8.52 14.49
CA GLY A 174 1.13 8.49 15.46
C GLY A 174 0.32 7.20 15.41
N THR A 175 -0.75 7.13 16.20
CA THR A 175 -1.61 5.94 16.28
C THR A 175 -2.28 5.66 14.94
N GLY A 176 -2.19 4.42 14.48
CA GLY A 176 -2.79 3.93 13.24
C GLY A 176 -4.28 3.60 13.36
N GLY A 177 -4.93 3.45 12.21
CA GLY A 177 -6.29 2.93 12.13
C GLY A 177 -6.37 1.41 12.23
N ILE A 178 -7.58 0.89 12.37
CA ILE A 178 -7.88 -0.55 12.46
C ILE A 178 -8.66 -1.06 11.25
N GLU A 179 -9.26 -0.16 10.48
CA GLU A 179 -10.11 -0.51 9.36
C GLU A 179 -9.29 -0.48 8.05
N PRO A 180 -9.24 -1.61 7.31
CA PRO A 180 -8.49 -1.69 6.06
C PRO A 180 -9.17 -0.90 4.93
N SER A 181 -8.48 -0.78 3.79
CA SER A 181 -9.03 -0.17 2.58
C SER A 181 -10.18 -0.99 1.99
N THR A 182 -11.14 -0.30 1.36
CA THR A 182 -12.09 -0.92 0.45
C THR A 182 -11.36 -1.37 -0.81
N VAL A 183 -11.62 -2.61 -1.26
CA VAL A 183 -10.95 -3.21 -2.42
C VAL A 183 -11.94 -3.35 -3.57
N ILE A 184 -11.61 -2.75 -4.71
CA ILE A 184 -12.42 -2.75 -5.92
C ILE A 184 -11.64 -3.48 -7.03
N ASN A 185 -12.21 -4.54 -7.56
CA ASN A 185 -11.66 -5.21 -8.74
C ASN A 185 -12.12 -4.48 -10.01
N CYS A 186 -11.17 -4.04 -10.81
CA CYS A 186 -11.37 -3.34 -12.07
C CYS A 186 -10.64 -4.04 -13.24
N CYS A 187 -10.34 -5.33 -13.11
CA CYS A 187 -9.74 -6.11 -14.20
C CYS A 187 -10.73 -6.40 -15.34
N GLU A 188 -12.01 -6.45 -15.02
CA GLU A 188 -13.11 -6.63 -15.98
C GLU A 188 -13.80 -5.29 -16.28
N ASP A 189 -14.70 -5.28 -17.25
CA ASP A 189 -15.41 -4.08 -17.71
C ASP A 189 -16.27 -3.42 -16.61
N VAL A 190 -16.80 -4.22 -15.69
CA VAL A 190 -17.65 -3.75 -14.57
C VAL A 190 -16.85 -3.85 -13.27
N PRO A 191 -16.61 -2.72 -12.59
CA PRO A 191 -15.94 -2.73 -11.28
C PRO A 191 -16.77 -3.48 -10.22
N GLU A 192 -16.10 -4.31 -9.43
CA GLU A 192 -16.72 -5.10 -8.37
C GLU A 192 -16.04 -4.82 -7.02
N ILE A 193 -16.82 -4.56 -5.96
CA ILE A 193 -16.31 -4.45 -4.59
C ILE A 193 -16.10 -5.87 -4.05
N ILE A 194 -14.84 -6.25 -3.88
CA ILE A 194 -14.49 -7.58 -3.35
C ILE A 194 -14.19 -7.57 -1.85
N ARG A 195 -14.01 -6.41 -1.26
CA ARG A 195 -13.90 -6.21 0.20
C ARG A 195 -14.36 -4.82 0.57
N GLU A 196 -15.35 -4.73 1.44
CA GLU A 196 -15.71 -3.49 2.10
C GLU A 196 -14.70 -3.13 3.19
N GLY A 197 -14.41 -1.83 3.34
CA GLY A 197 -13.52 -1.27 4.33
C GLY A 197 -13.81 0.21 4.53
N LYS A 198 -12.86 0.98 5.02
CA LYS A 198 -13.01 2.40 5.39
C LYS A 198 -13.56 3.29 4.26
N GLY A 199 -13.38 2.93 3.00
CA GLY A 199 -13.81 3.70 1.83
C GLY A 199 -15.26 3.49 1.38
N ILE A 200 -16.23 3.27 2.26
CA ILE A 200 -17.60 2.88 1.89
C ILE A 200 -18.41 4.00 1.23
N SER A 201 -18.26 5.26 1.64
CA SER A 201 -19.28 6.29 1.42
C SER A 201 -19.37 6.87 -0.01
N VAL A 202 -18.33 6.75 -0.83
CA VAL A 202 -18.29 7.42 -2.15
C VAL A 202 -18.53 6.45 -3.31
N SER A 203 -18.29 5.15 -3.12
CA SER A 203 -18.39 4.14 -4.20
C SER A 203 -19.82 3.68 -4.48
N TYR A 204 -20.70 3.67 -3.48
CA TYR A 204 -22.06 3.13 -3.63
C TYR A 204 -22.99 3.96 -4.51
N THR A 205 -22.76 5.25 -4.70
CA THR A 205 -23.61 6.10 -5.53
C THR A 205 -23.38 5.94 -7.04
N HIS A 206 -22.36 5.19 -7.46
CA HIS A 206 -21.97 5.06 -8.87
C HIS A 206 -21.63 3.63 -9.34
N LEU A 207 -21.62 2.66 -8.44
CA LEU A 207 -21.55 1.26 -8.79
C LEU A 207 -22.98 0.72 -8.80
N THR A 208 -23.51 0.44 -9.98
CA THR A 208 -24.75 -0.32 -10.10
C THR A 208 -24.49 -1.71 -9.54
N LEU A 209 -25.05 -2.00 -8.36
CA LEU A 209 -25.17 -3.38 -7.91
C LEU A 209 -25.97 -4.14 -8.97
N PRO A 210 -25.59 -5.37 -9.34
CA PRO A 210 -26.46 -6.19 -10.16
C PRO A 210 -27.78 -6.34 -9.44
N THR A 211 -28.83 -5.76 -10.00
CA THR A 211 -30.20 -6.03 -9.57
C THR A 211 -30.49 -7.48 -9.95
N ASN A 212 -30.73 -8.31 -8.94
CA ASN A 212 -31.31 -9.64 -9.12
C ASN A 212 -32.62 -9.58 -9.90
#